data_1e1e26cfce3a5790cf8715c3f5c2aab1
#
_entry.id   1e1e26cfce3a5790cf8715c3f5c2aab1
#
_cell.length_a   1.000
_cell.length_b   1.000
_cell.length_c   1.000
_cell.angle_alpha   90.00
_cell.angle_beta   90.00
_cell.angle_gamma   90.00
#
_symmetry.space_group_name_H-M   'P 1'
#
loop_
_entity.id
_entity.type
_entity.pdbx_description
1 polymer ?
#
loop_
_entity_poly.entity_id
_entity_poly.type
_entity_poly.pdbx_seq_one_letter_code
_entity_poly.pdbx_strand_id
1 'polypeptide(L)'
;MAALVAPNPLMIDRLDAATLARLGQAGVLQGTSALAPTEAILSLDWPELERVLPDRGLPRGVIELASTGGARVSKGVTRGGATTIALSAVRAVHAADARAWCAWITESNAPSLFAPAVAQAGVDLERLLVVRPSSVDLARTVVKVAASGAFDLVVVDAPAGLDGKLSIAGAAHAAHARGASRSRVDGSVVIRKLALAAEEKGTTFIVLTNIDTARAVPWPVALRVEVERRPEAIAVRVTKDRRGRASSQHVVRVAC
;
A
#
# COMPACT_ATOMS: atom_id res chain seq x y z
N MET A 1 -27.16 7.05 30.32
CA MET A 1 -25.77 6.85 29.85
C MET A 1 -25.07 5.98 30.88
N ALA A 2 -24.90 4.70 30.60
CA ALA A 2 -24.19 3.76 31.47
C ALA A 2 -22.75 3.67 30.95
N ALA A 3 -21.78 4.05 31.79
CA ALA A 3 -20.36 3.94 31.48
C ALA A 3 -19.95 2.46 31.50
N LEU A 4 -19.47 1.95 30.37
CA LEU A 4 -18.82 0.65 30.31
C LEU A 4 -17.47 0.74 31.04
N VAL A 5 -17.40 0.18 32.22
CA VAL A 5 -16.15 -0.01 32.96
C VAL A 5 -15.39 -1.15 32.32
N ALA A 6 -14.19 -0.88 31.82
CA ALA A 6 -13.31 -1.91 31.30
C ALA A 6 -12.95 -2.92 32.42
N PRO A 7 -13.02 -4.23 32.18
CA PRO A 7 -12.71 -5.23 33.21
C PRO A 7 -11.20 -5.19 33.54
N ASN A 8 -10.90 -5.23 34.84
CA ASN A 8 -9.56 -5.29 35.39
C ASN A 8 -8.86 -6.59 34.94
N PRO A 9 -7.67 -6.56 34.32
CA PRO A 9 -6.97 -7.74 33.81
C PRO A 9 -6.65 -8.81 34.90
N LEU A 10 -6.62 -8.44 36.17
CA LEU A 10 -6.40 -9.36 37.28
C LEU A 10 -7.63 -10.25 37.62
N MET A 11 -8.78 -10.04 36.98
CA MET A 11 -9.96 -10.86 37.19
C MET A 11 -10.06 -12.09 36.29
N ILE A 12 -9.29 -12.15 35.23
CA ILE A 12 -9.36 -13.23 34.22
C ILE A 12 -8.75 -14.53 34.74
N ASP A 13 -7.74 -14.45 35.61
CA ASP A 13 -7.08 -15.65 36.20
C ASP A 13 -7.94 -16.48 37.16
N ARG A 14 -9.16 -16.02 37.49
CA ARG A 14 -10.08 -16.71 38.41
C ARG A 14 -11.33 -17.28 37.75
N LEU A 15 -11.44 -17.20 36.43
CA LEU A 15 -12.59 -17.77 35.73
C LEU A 15 -12.37 -19.25 35.51
N ASP A 16 -13.38 -20.06 35.91
CA ASP A 16 -13.35 -21.49 35.63
C ASP A 16 -13.49 -21.82 34.15
N ALA A 17 -13.07 -23.03 33.75
CA ALA A 17 -13.06 -23.45 32.35
C ALA A 17 -14.48 -23.45 31.73
N ALA A 18 -15.55 -23.63 32.50
CA ALA A 18 -16.91 -23.59 31.97
C ALA A 18 -17.36 -22.16 31.67
N THR A 19 -16.97 -21.21 32.50
CA THR A 19 -17.24 -19.78 32.28
C THR A 19 -16.45 -19.27 31.08
N LEU A 20 -15.18 -19.67 30.89
CA LEU A 20 -14.37 -19.34 29.71
C LEU A 20 -14.98 -19.93 28.44
N ALA A 21 -15.48 -21.19 28.47
CA ALA A 21 -16.15 -21.80 27.33
C ALA A 21 -17.43 -21.05 26.93
N ARG A 22 -18.23 -20.61 27.90
CA ARG A 22 -19.45 -19.81 27.64
C ARG A 22 -19.14 -18.44 27.07
N LEU A 23 -18.10 -17.77 27.56
CA LEU A 23 -17.64 -16.49 27.02
C LEU A 23 -17.09 -16.64 25.60
N GLY A 24 -16.41 -17.74 25.29
CA GLY A 24 -15.98 -18.09 23.93
C GLY A 24 -17.16 -18.29 22.97
N GLN A 25 -18.20 -19.04 23.41
CA GLN A 25 -19.42 -19.24 22.61
C GLN A 25 -20.22 -17.94 22.41
N ALA A 26 -20.19 -17.03 23.37
CA ALA A 26 -20.84 -15.70 23.25
C ALA A 26 -20.03 -14.69 22.42
N GLY A 27 -18.88 -15.08 21.85
CA GLY A 27 -18.03 -14.18 21.06
C GLY A 27 -17.28 -13.11 21.86
N VAL A 28 -17.38 -13.13 23.20
CA VAL A 28 -16.78 -12.11 24.09
C VAL A 28 -15.25 -12.26 24.20
N LEU A 29 -14.71 -13.45 23.89
CA LEU A 29 -13.27 -13.73 23.91
C LEU A 29 -12.59 -13.63 22.53
N GLN A 30 -13.24 -13.08 21.51
CA GLN A 30 -12.65 -12.90 20.18
C GLN A 30 -11.50 -11.87 20.14
N GLY A 31 -11.06 -11.36 21.28
CA GLY A 31 -9.91 -10.45 21.39
C GLY A 31 -8.54 -11.13 21.49
N THR A 32 -8.48 -12.44 21.71
CA THR A 32 -7.24 -13.21 21.72
C THR A 32 -7.25 -14.21 20.57
N SER A 33 -6.84 -13.74 19.42
CA SER A 33 -6.14 -14.50 18.39
C SER A 33 -6.35 -16.02 18.45
N ALA A 34 -7.48 -16.51 17.95
CA ALA A 34 -7.35 -17.68 17.10
C ALA A 34 -6.24 -17.34 16.12
N LEU A 35 -5.19 -18.16 16.05
CA LEU A 35 -4.07 -17.99 15.11
C LEU A 35 -4.66 -17.59 13.77
N ALA A 36 -4.59 -16.29 13.46
CA ALA A 36 -5.02 -15.81 12.16
C ALA A 36 -4.26 -16.68 11.16
N PRO A 37 -4.90 -17.20 10.11
CA PRO A 37 -4.23 -18.02 9.12
C PRO A 37 -2.95 -17.29 8.76
N THR A 38 -1.82 -18.01 8.76
CA THR A 38 -0.49 -17.41 8.52
C THR A 38 -0.62 -16.62 7.25
N GLU A 39 -0.71 -15.29 7.39
CA GLU A 39 -0.94 -14.43 6.25
C GLU A 39 0.22 -14.63 5.29
N ALA A 40 -0.09 -14.86 4.04
CA ALA A 40 0.93 -15.02 3.04
C ALA A 40 1.74 -13.72 2.96
N ILE A 41 3.01 -13.82 3.29
CA ILE A 41 3.98 -12.73 3.25
C ILE A 41 4.74 -12.84 1.93
N LEU A 42 4.83 -11.73 1.21
CA LEU A 42 5.66 -11.64 0.03
C LEU A 42 7.10 -11.34 0.46
N SER A 43 7.99 -12.30 0.32
CA SER A 43 9.43 -12.09 0.44
C SER A 43 9.91 -11.25 -0.74
N LEU A 44 10.81 -10.30 -0.51
CA LEU A 44 11.35 -9.40 -1.53
C LEU A 44 12.68 -9.88 -2.11
N ASP A 45 13.22 -10.97 -1.56
CA ASP A 45 14.60 -11.41 -1.84
C ASP A 45 15.61 -10.26 -1.60
N TRP A 46 15.36 -9.53 -0.50
CA TRP A 46 16.18 -8.42 -0.03
C TRP A 46 16.35 -8.50 1.50
N PRO A 47 17.29 -9.32 1.99
CA PRO A 47 17.41 -9.66 3.41
C PRO A 47 17.58 -8.45 4.34
N GLU A 48 18.25 -7.37 3.89
CA GLU A 48 18.43 -6.18 4.70
C GLU A 48 17.12 -5.41 4.91
N LEU A 49 16.29 -5.30 3.86
CA LEU A 49 14.98 -4.68 3.93
C LEU A 49 14.01 -5.54 4.74
N GLU A 50 14.01 -6.84 4.52
CA GLU A 50 13.12 -7.79 5.20
C GLU A 50 13.34 -7.82 6.72
N ARG A 51 14.59 -7.64 7.20
CA ARG A 51 14.87 -7.53 8.65
C ARG A 51 14.21 -6.34 9.31
N VAL A 52 13.91 -5.29 8.55
CA VAL A 52 13.28 -4.06 9.05
C VAL A 52 11.75 -4.14 9.01
N LEU A 53 11.22 -4.95 8.10
CA LEU A 53 9.77 -5.14 7.96
C LEU A 53 9.21 -6.04 9.07
N PRO A 54 8.00 -5.74 9.59
CA PRO A 54 7.41 -6.43 10.75
C PRO A 54 7.31 -7.95 10.63
N ASP A 55 7.03 -8.46 9.42
CA ASP A 55 6.85 -9.88 9.14
C ASP A 55 7.95 -10.44 8.23
N ARG A 56 9.10 -9.75 8.13
CA ARG A 56 10.22 -10.08 7.23
C ARG A 56 9.80 -10.15 5.76
N GLY A 57 8.86 -9.28 5.37
CA GLY A 57 8.33 -9.18 4.01
C GLY A 57 7.12 -8.27 3.97
N LEU A 58 6.46 -8.21 2.83
CA LEU A 58 5.26 -7.42 2.65
C LEU A 58 4.01 -8.26 2.94
N PRO A 59 3.09 -7.80 3.81
CA PRO A 59 1.84 -8.50 4.05
C PRO A 59 0.93 -8.44 2.82
N ARG A 60 0.03 -9.39 2.67
CA ARG A 60 -1.08 -9.25 1.72
C ARG A 60 -1.98 -8.07 2.11
N GLY A 61 -2.58 -7.46 1.12
CA GLY A 61 -3.47 -6.33 1.32
C GLY A 61 -2.98 -5.07 0.62
N VAL A 62 -3.34 -3.92 1.18
CA VAL A 62 -2.90 -2.62 0.67
C VAL A 62 -1.71 -2.13 1.47
N ILE A 63 -0.62 -1.89 0.79
CA ILE A 63 0.64 -1.39 1.34
C ILE A 63 0.85 0.02 0.80
N GLU A 64 1.21 0.95 1.66
CA GLU A 64 1.58 2.29 1.26
C GLU A 64 3.08 2.51 1.44
N LEU A 65 3.74 2.89 0.35
CA LEU A 65 5.12 3.36 0.35
C LEU A 65 5.11 4.88 0.15
N ALA A 66 5.30 5.62 1.24
CA ALA A 66 5.29 7.08 1.25
C ALA A 66 6.72 7.60 1.12
N SER A 67 7.06 8.20 -0.02
CA SER A 67 8.38 8.78 -0.20
C SER A 67 8.45 10.23 0.26
N THR A 68 9.57 10.60 0.84
CA THR A 68 9.90 12.00 1.08
C THR A 68 10.19 12.65 -0.28
N GLY A 69 9.20 13.30 -0.85
CA GLY A 69 9.39 14.18 -1.99
C GLY A 69 9.87 15.51 -1.45
N GLY A 70 11.15 15.84 -1.64
CA GLY A 70 11.60 17.19 -1.28
C GLY A 70 10.78 18.21 -2.05
N ALA A 71 10.02 19.05 -1.35
CA ALA A 71 9.24 20.17 -1.92
C ALA A 71 10.07 21.20 -2.69
N ARG A 72 11.37 20.95 -2.86
CA ARG A 72 12.34 21.86 -3.49
C ARG A 72 13.06 21.31 -4.72
N VAL A 73 12.77 20.08 -5.14
CA VAL A 73 13.37 19.58 -6.40
C VAL A 73 12.37 19.83 -7.52
N SER A 74 12.50 21.00 -8.13
CA SER A 74 11.88 21.35 -9.39
C SER A 74 12.01 20.21 -10.41
N LYS A 75 10.88 19.74 -10.94
CA LYS A 75 10.75 18.96 -12.19
C LYS A 75 11.55 17.65 -12.34
N GLY A 76 11.74 16.86 -11.29
CA GLY A 76 12.46 15.60 -11.44
C GLY A 76 12.62 14.83 -10.13
N VAL A 77 11.64 14.91 -9.23
CA VAL A 77 11.70 14.23 -7.93
C VAL A 77 11.76 12.73 -8.13
N THR A 78 12.93 12.19 -7.89
CA THR A 78 13.16 10.75 -7.87
C THR A 78 12.48 10.14 -6.65
N ARG A 79 11.32 9.51 -6.83
CA ARG A 79 10.71 8.58 -5.86
C ARG A 79 11.52 7.29 -5.77
N GLY A 80 12.79 7.36 -6.14
CA GLY A 80 13.65 6.22 -6.41
C GLY A 80 13.61 5.14 -5.34
N GLY A 81 13.49 5.51 -4.06
CA GLY A 81 13.45 4.52 -2.97
C GLY A 81 12.16 3.68 -2.98
N ALA A 82 10.99 4.31 -3.02
CA ALA A 82 9.71 3.61 -3.05
C ALA A 82 9.53 2.80 -4.34
N THR A 83 9.93 3.36 -5.49
CA THR A 83 9.94 2.67 -6.78
C THR A 83 10.84 1.44 -6.75
N THR A 84 12.03 1.52 -6.14
CA THR A 84 12.96 0.39 -6.01
C THR A 84 12.34 -0.75 -5.18
N ILE A 85 11.69 -0.43 -4.06
CA ILE A 85 10.98 -1.43 -3.24
C ILE A 85 9.82 -2.05 -4.03
N ALA A 86 9.04 -1.24 -4.74
CA ALA A 86 7.92 -1.73 -5.54
C ALA A 86 8.39 -2.65 -6.69
N LEU A 87 9.48 -2.31 -7.39
CA LEU A 87 10.07 -3.17 -8.42
C LEU A 87 10.64 -4.47 -7.84
N SER A 88 11.24 -4.43 -6.65
CA SER A 88 11.65 -5.66 -5.95
C SER A 88 10.47 -6.56 -5.62
N ALA A 89 9.32 -5.98 -5.24
CA ALA A 89 8.09 -6.75 -5.02
C ALA A 89 7.56 -7.38 -6.33
N VAL A 90 7.56 -6.64 -7.45
CA VAL A 90 7.18 -7.18 -8.76
C VAL A 90 8.11 -8.34 -9.17
N ARG A 91 9.42 -8.15 -9.04
CA ARG A 91 10.40 -9.21 -9.30
C ARG A 91 10.15 -10.44 -8.46
N ALA A 92 9.91 -10.26 -7.17
CA ALA A 92 9.65 -11.35 -6.24
C ALA A 92 8.38 -12.14 -6.59
N VAL A 93 7.30 -11.47 -6.99
CA VAL A 93 6.07 -12.11 -7.47
C VAL A 93 6.35 -12.93 -8.74
N HIS A 94 7.07 -12.35 -9.71
CA HIS A 94 7.43 -13.07 -10.94
C HIS A 94 8.35 -14.28 -10.69
N ALA A 95 9.22 -14.19 -9.68
CA ALA A 95 10.10 -15.30 -9.31
C ALA A 95 9.35 -16.41 -8.57
N ALA A 96 8.35 -16.06 -7.77
CA ALA A 96 7.56 -17.01 -7.00
C ALA A 96 6.60 -17.83 -7.87
N ASP A 97 6.01 -17.23 -8.91
CA ASP A 97 5.10 -17.92 -9.84
C ASP A 97 5.33 -17.43 -11.27
N ALA A 98 5.66 -18.37 -12.15
CA ALA A 98 5.86 -18.13 -13.58
C ALA A 98 4.56 -17.69 -14.31
N ARG A 99 3.39 -17.87 -13.71
CA ARG A 99 2.10 -17.44 -14.24
C ARG A 99 1.63 -16.11 -13.68
N ALA A 100 2.31 -15.58 -12.66
CA ALA A 100 1.91 -14.35 -12.00
C ALA A 100 2.01 -13.14 -12.94
N TRP A 101 0.97 -12.32 -12.92
CA TRP A 101 0.91 -11.06 -13.65
C TRP A 101 0.94 -9.89 -12.69
N CYS A 102 1.68 -8.86 -13.05
CA CYS A 102 1.72 -7.62 -12.31
C CYS A 102 1.19 -6.46 -13.15
N ALA A 103 0.58 -5.47 -12.48
CA ALA A 103 0.19 -4.22 -13.13
C ALA A 103 0.87 -3.03 -12.47
N TRP A 104 1.28 -2.05 -13.27
CA TRP A 104 1.79 -0.76 -12.84
C TRP A 104 0.89 0.34 -13.38
N ILE A 105 0.20 1.05 -12.50
CA ILE A 105 -0.74 2.10 -12.86
C ILE A 105 -0.15 3.45 -12.48
N THR A 106 0.06 4.30 -13.46
CA THR A 106 0.59 5.66 -13.28
C THR A 106 -0.15 6.64 -14.18
N GLU A 107 -0.21 7.91 -13.78
CA GLU A 107 -0.88 8.92 -14.60
C GLU A 107 -0.19 9.09 -15.96
N SER A 108 -0.99 9.40 -17.01
CA SER A 108 -0.48 9.59 -18.37
C SER A 108 0.52 10.74 -18.50
N ASN A 109 0.41 11.77 -17.64
CA ASN A 109 1.30 12.92 -17.56
C ASN A 109 2.51 12.73 -16.61
N ALA A 110 2.54 11.64 -15.85
CA ALA A 110 3.67 11.30 -14.99
C ALA A 110 4.84 10.72 -15.83
N PRO A 111 6.08 10.79 -15.32
CA PRO A 111 7.20 10.07 -15.92
C PRO A 111 6.86 8.57 -16.04
N SER A 112 7.15 8.00 -17.21
CA SER A 112 6.98 6.56 -17.42
C SER A 112 8.12 5.77 -16.79
N LEU A 113 7.86 4.49 -16.49
CA LEU A 113 8.92 3.56 -16.19
C LEU A 113 9.87 3.44 -17.39
N PHE A 114 11.16 3.52 -17.11
CA PHE A 114 12.17 3.28 -18.12
C PHE A 114 12.41 1.78 -18.26
N ALA A 115 11.84 1.17 -19.31
CA ALA A 115 11.83 -0.27 -19.49
C ALA A 115 13.20 -0.97 -19.35
N PRO A 116 14.32 -0.42 -19.88
CA PRO A 116 15.64 -1.04 -19.66
C PRO A 116 16.04 -1.11 -18.19
N ALA A 117 15.75 -0.08 -17.38
CA ALA A 117 16.05 -0.11 -15.95
C ALA A 117 15.14 -1.07 -15.19
N VAL A 118 13.89 -1.23 -15.61
CA VAL A 118 12.95 -2.21 -15.05
C VAL A 118 13.44 -3.63 -15.33
N ALA A 119 13.89 -3.91 -16.55
CA ALA A 119 14.50 -5.20 -16.91
C ALA A 119 15.80 -5.46 -16.13
N GLN A 120 16.66 -4.44 -15.96
CA GLN A 120 17.88 -4.56 -15.14
C GLN A 120 17.57 -4.84 -13.67
N ALA A 121 16.42 -4.38 -13.15
CA ALA A 121 15.95 -4.73 -11.82
C ALA A 121 15.44 -6.16 -11.69
N GLY A 122 15.51 -6.96 -12.76
CA GLY A 122 15.12 -8.37 -12.80
C GLY A 122 13.60 -8.59 -12.97
N VAL A 123 12.87 -7.56 -13.40
CA VAL A 123 11.44 -7.67 -13.68
C VAL A 123 11.21 -8.20 -15.09
N ASP A 124 10.35 -9.20 -15.22
CA ASP A 124 9.91 -9.71 -16.50
C ASP A 124 8.88 -8.73 -17.13
N LEU A 125 9.31 -8.10 -18.23
CA LEU A 125 8.49 -7.10 -18.92
C LEU A 125 7.28 -7.72 -19.66
N GLU A 126 7.34 -8.99 -20.02
CA GLU A 126 6.24 -9.69 -20.71
C GLU A 126 5.05 -9.94 -19.77
N ARG A 127 5.28 -9.91 -18.45
CA ARG A 127 4.27 -10.13 -17.42
C ARG A 127 3.97 -8.86 -16.60
N LEU A 128 4.43 -7.70 -17.05
CA LEU A 128 4.17 -6.40 -16.43
C LEU A 128 3.30 -5.53 -17.33
N LEU A 129 2.02 -5.39 -16.99
CA LEU A 129 1.12 -4.46 -17.68
C LEU A 129 1.30 -3.04 -17.12
N VAL A 130 1.65 -2.07 -17.98
CA VAL A 130 1.71 -0.66 -17.60
C VAL A 130 0.46 0.06 -18.11
N VAL A 131 -0.33 0.61 -17.19
CA VAL A 131 -1.58 1.33 -17.49
C VAL A 131 -1.40 2.81 -17.18
N ARG A 132 -1.70 3.68 -18.13
CA ARG A 132 -1.49 5.12 -18.01
C ARG A 132 -2.79 5.91 -18.25
N PRO A 133 -3.71 5.91 -17.29
CA PRO A 133 -4.94 6.68 -17.38
C PRO A 133 -4.68 8.19 -17.23
N SER A 134 -5.67 8.99 -17.65
CA SER A 134 -5.69 10.39 -17.25
C SER A 134 -5.83 10.53 -15.72
N SER A 135 -5.41 11.65 -15.15
CA SER A 135 -5.52 11.89 -13.70
C SER A 135 -6.95 11.78 -13.18
N VAL A 136 -7.94 12.17 -14.00
CA VAL A 136 -9.36 12.06 -13.63
C VAL A 136 -9.89 10.63 -13.64
N ASP A 137 -9.26 9.74 -14.39
CA ASP A 137 -9.65 8.34 -14.52
C ASP A 137 -8.82 7.39 -13.65
N LEU A 138 -7.76 7.89 -13.02
CA LEU A 138 -6.83 7.07 -12.23
C LEU A 138 -7.57 6.21 -11.20
N ALA A 139 -8.36 6.83 -10.32
CA ALA A 139 -9.09 6.13 -9.28
C ALA A 139 -10.05 5.07 -9.83
N ARG A 140 -10.78 5.39 -10.92
CA ARG A 140 -11.68 4.46 -11.60
C ARG A 140 -10.92 3.28 -12.21
N THR A 141 -9.79 3.56 -12.86
CA THR A 141 -8.93 2.55 -13.47
C THR A 141 -8.36 1.60 -12.43
N VAL A 142 -7.84 2.14 -11.34
CA VAL A 142 -7.32 1.35 -10.21
C VAL A 142 -8.39 0.39 -9.67
N VAL A 143 -9.62 0.87 -9.43
CA VAL A 143 -10.73 0.03 -8.96
C VAL A 143 -11.11 -1.04 -9.97
N LYS A 144 -11.14 -0.72 -11.29
CA LYS A 144 -11.43 -1.71 -12.33
C LYS A 144 -10.36 -2.80 -12.41
N VAL A 145 -9.09 -2.42 -12.34
CA VAL A 145 -7.97 -3.38 -12.33
C VAL A 145 -8.05 -4.26 -11.08
N ALA A 146 -8.33 -3.70 -9.91
CA ALA A 146 -8.52 -4.46 -8.68
C ALA A 146 -9.68 -5.46 -8.79
N ALA A 147 -10.83 -5.02 -9.33
CA ALA A 147 -12.01 -5.86 -9.48
C ALA A 147 -11.83 -7.00 -10.48
N SER A 148 -10.90 -6.90 -11.43
CA SER A 148 -10.65 -7.94 -12.42
C SER A 148 -10.08 -9.23 -11.79
N GLY A 149 -9.32 -9.12 -10.71
CA GLY A 149 -8.62 -10.26 -10.10
C GLY A 149 -7.57 -10.91 -11.01
N ALA A 150 -7.14 -10.21 -12.07
CA ALA A 150 -6.22 -10.75 -13.07
C ALA A 150 -4.74 -10.59 -12.70
N PHE A 151 -4.45 -9.92 -11.58
CA PHE A 151 -3.09 -9.58 -11.18
C PHE A 151 -2.81 -10.02 -9.74
N ASP A 152 -1.62 -10.58 -9.53
CA ASP A 152 -1.14 -10.98 -8.21
C ASP A 152 -0.62 -9.77 -7.41
N LEU A 153 -0.03 -8.80 -8.13
CA LEU A 153 0.45 -7.54 -7.58
C LEU A 153 0.06 -6.37 -8.48
N VAL A 154 -0.48 -5.31 -7.86
CA VAL A 154 -0.78 -4.06 -8.53
C VAL A 154 -0.05 -2.91 -7.83
N VAL A 155 0.82 -2.23 -8.57
CA VAL A 155 1.47 -1.00 -8.11
C VAL A 155 0.70 0.20 -8.63
N VAL A 156 0.32 1.10 -7.74
CA VAL A 156 -0.38 2.35 -8.07
C VAL A 156 0.53 3.51 -7.74
N ASP A 157 1.06 4.17 -8.76
CA ASP A 157 1.89 5.35 -8.61
C ASP A 157 1.02 6.61 -8.59
N ALA A 158 0.63 7.02 -7.38
CA ALA A 158 -0.28 8.12 -7.13
C ALA A 158 0.31 9.16 -6.16
N PRO A 159 1.27 9.98 -6.61
CA PRO A 159 1.99 10.93 -5.73
C PRO A 159 1.10 11.98 -5.09
N ALA A 160 0.08 12.42 -5.81
CA ALA A 160 -0.90 13.37 -5.32
C ALA A 160 -1.98 12.72 -4.45
N GLY A 161 -1.89 11.38 -4.24
CA GLY A 161 -2.93 10.60 -3.61
C GLY A 161 -3.99 10.15 -4.60
N LEU A 162 -4.95 9.36 -4.11
CA LEU A 162 -6.09 8.86 -4.89
C LEU A 162 -7.32 9.75 -4.75
N ASP A 163 -7.20 10.85 -4.02
CA ASP A 163 -8.23 11.87 -3.95
C ASP A 163 -8.28 12.60 -5.30
N GLY A 164 -9.38 12.53 -5.99
CA GLY A 164 -9.61 13.25 -7.24
C GLY A 164 -9.64 14.78 -7.08
N LYS A 165 -8.88 15.33 -6.17
CA LYS A 165 -8.59 16.75 -6.07
C LYS A 165 -7.56 17.09 -7.15
N LEU A 166 -8.06 17.51 -8.29
CA LEU A 166 -7.28 18.28 -9.25
C LEU A 166 -6.57 19.40 -8.46
N SER A 167 -5.26 19.33 -8.42
CA SER A 167 -4.44 20.48 -8.04
C SER A 167 -4.81 21.63 -8.97
N ILE A 168 -5.38 22.70 -8.43
CA ILE A 168 -5.95 23.83 -9.16
C ILE A 168 -4.91 24.64 -9.95
N ALA A 169 -3.65 24.27 -9.92
CA ALA A 169 -2.57 25.00 -10.61
C ALA A 169 -2.65 24.99 -12.16
N GLY A 170 -3.58 24.25 -12.78
CA GLY A 170 -3.80 24.22 -14.23
C GLY A 170 -5.23 24.53 -14.67
N ALA A 171 -6.15 24.81 -13.76
CA ALA A 171 -7.59 24.87 -14.06
C ALA A 171 -8.10 26.23 -14.61
N ALA A 172 -7.22 27.21 -14.81
CA ALA A 172 -7.66 28.51 -15.36
C ALA A 172 -8.23 28.45 -16.79
N HIS A 173 -7.98 27.37 -17.54
CA HIS A 173 -8.46 27.23 -18.92
C HIS A 173 -9.65 26.29 -19.12
N ALA A 174 -10.16 25.63 -18.07
CA ALA A 174 -11.25 24.65 -18.19
C ALA A 174 -12.61 25.15 -17.64
N ALA A 175 -12.74 26.43 -17.33
CA ALA A 175 -13.93 26.99 -16.64
C ALA A 175 -15.19 27.10 -17.53
N HIS A 176 -15.19 26.67 -18.79
CA HIS A 176 -16.33 26.85 -19.73
C HIS A 176 -17.15 25.59 -20.05
N ALA A 177 -16.85 24.43 -19.45
CA ALA A 177 -17.70 23.24 -19.62
C ALA A 177 -18.73 23.14 -18.47
N ARG A 178 -19.83 23.90 -18.59
CA ARG A 178 -21.00 23.79 -17.73
C ARG A 178 -21.67 22.44 -17.93
N GLY A 179 -21.86 21.66 -16.85
CA GLY A 179 -22.87 20.60 -16.80
C GLY A 179 -22.48 19.20 -16.35
N ALA A 180 -21.24 18.86 -16.14
CA ALA A 180 -20.89 17.54 -15.60
C ALA A 180 -20.50 17.66 -14.11
N SER A 181 -21.43 17.35 -13.22
CA SER A 181 -21.12 17.05 -11.81
C SER A 181 -20.23 15.79 -11.79
N ARG A 182 -18.91 15.99 -11.94
CA ARG A 182 -17.94 14.90 -11.80
C ARG A 182 -17.85 14.61 -10.30
N SER A 183 -18.51 13.53 -9.90
CA SER A 183 -18.41 12.96 -8.57
C SER A 183 -16.93 12.82 -8.20
N ARG A 184 -16.49 13.62 -7.24
CA ARG A 184 -15.15 13.48 -6.65
C ARG A 184 -15.09 12.13 -5.97
N VAL A 185 -14.20 11.26 -6.43
CA VAL A 185 -13.95 9.99 -5.75
C VAL A 185 -13.03 10.30 -4.57
N ASP A 186 -13.48 9.96 -3.37
CA ASP A 186 -12.67 10.02 -2.14
C ASP A 186 -11.64 8.88 -2.17
N GLY A 187 -10.36 9.21 -2.00
CA GLY A 187 -9.27 8.23 -1.97
C GLY A 187 -9.45 7.17 -0.90
N SER A 188 -10.09 7.48 0.22
CA SER A 188 -10.39 6.50 1.27
C SER A 188 -11.35 5.41 0.78
N VAL A 189 -12.29 5.76 -0.08
CA VAL A 189 -13.22 4.80 -0.72
C VAL A 189 -12.46 3.91 -1.70
N VAL A 190 -11.51 4.48 -2.46
CA VAL A 190 -10.66 3.69 -3.37
C VAL A 190 -9.86 2.67 -2.56
N ILE A 191 -9.15 3.10 -1.52
CA ILE A 191 -8.33 2.21 -0.69
C ILE A 191 -9.16 1.11 -0.03
N ARG A 192 -10.39 1.40 0.44
CA ARG A 192 -11.29 0.37 0.97
C ARG A 192 -11.66 -0.67 -0.09
N LYS A 193 -11.94 -0.23 -1.33
CA LYS A 193 -12.21 -1.17 -2.44
C LYS A 193 -10.99 -2.01 -2.78
N LEU A 194 -9.77 -1.45 -2.72
CA LEU A 194 -8.54 -2.23 -2.89
C LEU A 194 -8.36 -3.25 -1.76
N ALA A 195 -8.64 -2.88 -0.51
CA ALA A 195 -8.55 -3.79 0.62
C ALA A 195 -9.52 -4.97 0.47
N LEU A 196 -10.78 -4.71 0.08
CA LEU A 196 -11.75 -5.77 -0.20
C LEU A 196 -11.31 -6.66 -1.37
N ALA A 197 -10.81 -6.09 -2.46
CA ALA A 197 -10.30 -6.86 -3.59
C ALA A 197 -9.08 -7.72 -3.19
N ALA A 198 -8.21 -7.21 -2.31
CA ALA A 198 -7.08 -7.98 -1.78
C ALA A 198 -7.54 -9.21 -0.98
N GLU A 199 -8.58 -9.07 -0.16
CA GLU A 199 -9.16 -10.16 0.62
C GLU A 199 -9.86 -11.18 -0.28
N GLU A 200 -10.66 -10.72 -1.25
CA GLU A 200 -11.47 -11.59 -2.11
C GLU A 200 -10.65 -12.30 -3.20
N LYS A 201 -9.69 -11.59 -3.80
CA LYS A 201 -8.93 -12.06 -4.99
C LYS A 201 -7.50 -12.50 -4.66
N GLY A 202 -7.00 -12.20 -3.47
CA GLY A 202 -5.63 -12.48 -3.09
C GLY A 202 -4.58 -11.54 -3.71
N THR A 203 -5.01 -10.48 -4.40
CA THR A 203 -4.13 -9.47 -5.02
C THR A 203 -3.47 -8.62 -3.94
N THR A 204 -2.17 -8.36 -4.07
CA THR A 204 -1.46 -7.38 -3.23
C THR A 204 -1.42 -6.03 -3.95
N PHE A 205 -1.68 -4.94 -3.21
CA PHE A 205 -1.63 -3.59 -3.75
C PHE A 205 -0.52 -2.79 -3.09
N ILE A 206 0.35 -2.17 -3.88
CA ILE A 206 1.35 -1.21 -3.41
C ILE A 206 0.97 0.17 -3.94
N VAL A 207 0.73 1.12 -3.04
CA VAL A 207 0.39 2.51 -3.39
C VAL A 207 1.59 3.39 -3.09
N LEU A 208 2.16 4.00 -4.12
CA LEU A 208 3.27 4.95 -4.00
C LEU A 208 2.71 6.34 -3.79
N THR A 209 3.03 6.96 -2.67
CA THR A 209 2.54 8.29 -2.30
C THR A 209 3.68 9.23 -1.92
N ASN A 210 3.36 10.51 -1.80
CA ASN A 210 4.25 11.48 -1.16
C ASN A 210 3.90 11.58 0.32
N ILE A 211 4.90 11.62 1.19
CA ILE A 211 4.72 11.78 2.64
C ILE A 211 4.00 13.09 2.99
N ASP A 212 4.21 14.14 2.20
CA ASP A 212 3.62 15.46 2.40
C ASP A 212 2.16 15.55 1.91
N THR A 213 1.62 14.48 1.31
CA THR A 213 0.23 14.48 0.83
C THR A 213 -0.72 14.51 2.01
N ALA A 214 -1.43 15.64 2.15
CA ALA A 214 -2.43 15.81 3.19
C ALA A 214 -3.61 14.84 2.98
N ARG A 215 -4.07 14.22 4.07
CA ARG A 215 -5.20 13.30 4.08
C ARG A 215 -6.20 13.73 5.15
N ALA A 216 -7.47 13.71 4.79
CA ALA A 216 -8.53 13.99 5.75
C ALA A 216 -8.69 12.88 6.78
N VAL A 217 -8.45 11.62 6.38
CA VAL A 217 -8.58 10.42 7.22
C VAL A 217 -7.43 9.46 6.94
N PRO A 218 -6.88 8.77 7.95
CA PRO A 218 -5.89 7.71 7.74
C PRO A 218 -6.46 6.59 6.86
N TRP A 219 -5.70 6.18 5.85
CA TRP A 219 -6.12 5.09 4.98
C TRP A 219 -6.09 3.74 5.71
N PRO A 220 -7.04 2.84 5.43
CA PRO A 220 -7.07 1.49 6.00
C PRO A 220 -6.06 0.57 5.30
N VAL A 221 -4.77 0.92 5.35
CA VAL A 221 -3.68 0.11 4.79
C VAL A 221 -3.17 -0.90 5.81
N ALA A 222 -2.73 -2.06 5.34
CA ALA A 222 -2.14 -3.11 6.16
C ALA A 222 -0.76 -2.69 6.68
N LEU A 223 0.01 -2.01 5.84
CA LEU A 223 1.35 -1.53 6.15
C LEU A 223 1.57 -0.15 5.53
N ARG A 224 2.20 0.76 6.27
CA ARG A 224 2.73 2.02 5.74
C ARG A 224 4.20 2.14 6.08
N VAL A 225 5.00 2.35 5.04
CA VAL A 225 6.44 2.54 5.12
C VAL A 225 6.80 3.89 4.55
N GLU A 226 7.47 4.69 5.33
CA GLU A 226 8.11 5.92 4.85
C GLU A 226 9.48 5.58 4.30
N VAL A 227 9.77 6.13 3.12
CA VAL A 227 10.96 5.80 2.34
C VAL A 227 11.68 7.07 1.93
N GLU A 228 12.94 7.17 2.30
CA GLU A 228 13.83 8.26 1.91
C GLU A 228 15.00 7.73 1.08
N ARG A 229 15.19 8.24 -0.13
CA ARG A 229 16.34 7.88 -0.96
C ARG A 229 17.60 8.56 -0.45
N ARG A 230 18.67 7.79 -0.28
CA ARG A 230 20.03 8.24 0.04
C ARG A 230 21.00 7.77 -1.04
N PRO A 231 22.21 8.34 -1.13
CA PRO A 231 23.25 7.76 -1.97
C PRO A 231 23.46 6.29 -1.58
N GLU A 232 23.39 5.38 -2.54
CA GLU A 232 23.61 3.93 -2.40
C GLU A 232 22.74 3.21 -1.33
N ALA A 233 21.76 3.90 -0.75
CA ALA A 233 20.94 3.38 0.33
C ALA A 233 19.51 3.91 0.27
N ILE A 234 18.64 3.29 1.05
CA ILE A 234 17.27 3.73 1.33
C ILE A 234 17.10 3.75 2.84
N ALA A 235 16.62 4.87 3.39
CA ALA A 235 16.15 4.89 4.77
C ALA A 235 14.68 4.52 4.79
N VAL A 236 14.31 3.60 5.67
CA VAL A 236 12.96 3.02 5.78
C VAL A 236 12.47 3.15 7.21
N ARG A 237 11.21 3.55 7.37
CA ARG A 237 10.52 3.61 8.66
C ARG A 237 9.10 3.06 8.53
N VAL A 238 8.77 2.05 9.31
CA VAL A 238 7.39 1.56 9.40
C VAL A 238 6.61 2.50 10.32
N THR A 239 5.64 3.21 9.78
CA THR A 239 4.81 4.19 10.52
C THR A 239 3.43 3.66 10.83
N LYS A 240 2.99 2.62 10.12
CA LYS A 240 1.76 1.90 10.42
C LYS A 240 1.92 0.43 10.06
N ASP A 241 1.52 -0.42 10.96
CA ASP A 241 1.30 -1.84 10.76
C ASP A 241 -0.05 -2.20 11.39
N ARG A 242 -0.83 -3.07 10.78
CA ARG A 242 -2.14 -3.46 11.31
C ARG A 242 -2.08 -4.11 12.70
N ARG A 243 -0.93 -4.66 13.09
CA ARG A 243 -0.67 -5.21 14.43
C ARG A 243 -0.07 -4.19 15.39
N GLY A 244 0.04 -2.91 14.98
CA GLY A 244 0.54 -1.83 15.81
C GLY A 244 2.07 -1.78 15.98
N ARG A 245 2.84 -2.52 15.18
CA ARG A 245 4.31 -2.58 15.25
C ARG A 245 4.93 -1.46 14.40
N ALA A 246 5.12 -0.30 14.99
CA ALA A 246 5.90 0.77 14.37
C ALA A 246 7.41 0.54 14.62
N SER A 247 8.26 1.00 13.71
CA SER A 247 9.72 0.91 13.86
C SER A 247 10.41 2.28 13.82
N SER A 248 11.61 2.33 14.38
CA SER A 248 12.53 3.43 14.13
C SER A 248 12.98 3.45 12.65
N GLN A 249 13.63 4.53 12.24
CA GLN A 249 14.21 4.61 10.91
C GLN A 249 15.45 3.72 10.79
N HIS A 250 15.51 2.92 9.74
CA HIS A 250 16.64 2.05 9.41
C HIS A 250 17.19 2.40 8.03
N VAL A 251 18.49 2.26 7.86
CA VAL A 251 19.16 2.46 6.57
C VAL A 251 19.48 1.09 5.97
N VAL A 252 19.01 0.87 4.76
CA VAL A 252 19.15 -0.38 4.01
C VAL A 252 19.95 -0.09 2.74
N ARG A 253 20.98 -0.86 2.44
CA ARG A 253 21.73 -0.72 1.19
C ARG A 253 20.89 -1.21 0.03
N VAL A 254 21.01 -0.51 -1.10
CA VAL A 254 20.42 -0.96 -2.36
C VAL A 254 21.46 -1.88 -3.00
N ALA A 255 21.13 -3.17 -3.11
CA ALA A 255 21.92 -4.08 -3.94
C ALA A 255 21.78 -3.62 -5.41
N CYS A 256 22.88 -3.24 -6.03
CA CYS A 256 22.96 -2.96 -7.47
C CYS A 256 23.11 -4.26 -8.24
#